data_70c364ff4532ad9bfbcb4408df9cfd36
#
_entry.id   70c364ff4532ad9bfbcb4408df9cfd36
#
_cell.length_a   1.000
_cell.length_b   1.000
_cell.length_c   1.000
_cell.angle_alpha   90.00
_cell.angle_beta   90.00
_cell.angle_gamma   90.00
#
_symmetry.space_group_name_H-M   'P 1'
#
loop_
_entity.id
_entity.type
_entity.pdbx_description
1 polymer ?
#
loop_
_entity_poly.entity_id
_entity_poly.type
_entity_poly.pdbx_seq_one_letter_code
_entity_poly.pdbx_strand_id
1 'polypeptide(L)'
;FYEIAYIEKYEKLSRDLARLGRKENLTGTFFSTPQGVNGTLAGTKEGLNKIVSLLQDSYGLKEFKPTWSQSLKNPFKRFKVKLKERLLPLEGDFDPVRERGEHVDSKSWNEIIADKNTIVLDVRNKYETEIGSFKSSIVSQTDHFIDFPDFGGSILINVLLLLF
;
A
#
# COMPACT_ATOMS: atom_id res chain seq x y z
N PHE A 1 -1.81 5.97 1.77
CA PHE A 1 -0.37 5.76 1.63
C PHE A 1 -0.01 4.30 1.76
N TYR A 2 1.01 3.92 1.06
CA TYR A 2 1.62 2.61 1.09
C TYR A 2 3.11 2.78 0.77
N GLU A 3 4.00 2.26 1.61
CA GLU A 3 5.44 2.34 1.38
C GLU A 3 6.11 1.03 1.79
N ILE A 4 6.85 0.45 0.86
CA ILE A 4 7.67 -0.76 1.10
C ILE A 4 9.09 -0.31 1.39
N ALA A 5 9.56 -0.58 2.60
CA ALA A 5 10.91 -0.26 3.05
C ALA A 5 11.27 -1.06 4.30
N TYR A 6 12.54 -1.34 4.51
CA TYR A 6 12.95 -1.94 5.79
C TYR A 6 12.83 -0.93 6.93
N ILE A 7 12.09 -1.30 7.96
CA ILE A 7 11.91 -0.50 9.17
C ILE A 7 12.37 -1.30 10.38
N GLU A 8 13.63 -1.20 10.70
CA GLU A 8 14.23 -1.95 11.81
C GLU A 8 13.50 -1.72 13.15
N LYS A 9 13.10 -0.46 13.40
CA LYS A 9 12.43 -0.06 14.65
C LYS A 9 10.92 0.10 14.51
N TYR A 10 10.26 -0.78 13.74
CA TYR A 10 8.83 -0.67 13.41
C TYR A 10 7.90 -0.73 14.64
N GLU A 11 8.30 -1.42 15.71
CA GLU A 11 7.54 -1.42 16.97
C GLU A 11 7.62 -0.07 17.69
N LYS A 12 8.80 0.57 17.67
CA LYS A 12 8.97 1.93 18.22
C LYS A 12 8.18 2.92 17.38
N LEU A 13 8.23 2.79 16.06
CA LEU A 13 7.40 3.58 15.13
C LEU A 13 5.93 3.49 15.49
N SER A 14 5.41 2.28 15.72
CA SER A 14 4.02 2.07 16.12
C SER A 14 3.65 2.85 17.39
N ARG A 15 4.51 2.84 18.42
CA ARG A 15 4.29 3.60 19.66
C ARG A 15 4.36 5.11 19.45
N ASP A 16 5.35 5.59 18.71
CA ASP A 16 5.52 7.03 18.42
C ASP A 16 4.35 7.58 17.60
N LEU A 17 3.89 6.83 16.59
CA LEU A 17 2.70 7.15 15.80
C LEU A 17 1.43 7.17 16.66
N ALA A 18 1.27 6.18 17.53
CA ALA A 18 0.10 6.13 18.42
C ALA A 18 0.04 7.35 19.35
N ARG A 19 1.19 7.80 19.84
CA ARG A 19 1.30 9.01 20.69
C ARG A 19 1.02 10.27 19.88
N LEU A 20 1.69 10.42 18.72
CA LEU A 20 1.58 11.61 17.88
C LEU A 20 0.16 11.75 17.29
N GLY A 21 -0.40 10.67 16.76
CA GLY A 21 -1.73 10.70 16.17
C GLY A 21 -2.84 11.05 17.17
N ARG A 22 -2.72 10.59 18.41
CA ARG A 22 -3.65 11.02 19.50
C ARG A 22 -3.48 12.50 19.84
N LYS A 23 -2.22 12.98 19.94
CA LYS A 23 -1.92 14.38 20.22
C LYS A 23 -2.50 15.32 19.14
N GLU A 24 -2.44 14.92 17.90
CA GLU A 24 -2.92 15.68 16.74
C GLU A 24 -4.40 15.40 16.40
N ASN A 25 -5.12 14.64 17.25
CA ASN A 25 -6.52 14.26 17.04
C ASN A 25 -6.79 13.61 15.67
N LEU A 26 -5.85 12.79 15.20
CA LEU A 26 -6.00 12.08 13.94
C LEU A 26 -6.98 10.92 14.05
N THR A 27 -7.51 10.50 12.92
CA THR A 27 -8.37 9.31 12.79
C THR A 27 -7.90 8.45 11.62
N GLY A 28 -8.41 7.23 11.52
CA GLY A 28 -8.00 6.28 10.49
C GLY A 28 -7.16 5.14 11.04
N THR A 29 -6.53 4.38 10.15
CA THR A 29 -5.73 3.22 10.53
C THR A 29 -4.34 3.33 9.92
N PHE A 30 -3.33 3.02 10.72
CA PHE A 30 -1.93 2.90 10.33
C PHE A 30 -1.43 1.49 10.64
N PHE A 31 -0.83 0.84 9.66
CA PHE A 31 -0.14 -0.44 9.82
C PHE A 31 1.36 -0.21 9.81
N SER A 32 2.04 -0.73 10.83
CA SER A 32 3.50 -0.70 10.96
C SER A 32 4.03 -2.13 10.91
N THR A 33 4.99 -2.37 10.03
CA THR A 33 5.62 -3.68 9.83
C THR A 33 7.12 -3.53 9.63
N PRO A 34 7.93 -4.60 9.76
CA PRO A 34 9.35 -4.55 9.41
C PRO A 34 9.60 -4.30 7.91
N GLN A 35 8.59 -4.55 7.06
CA GLN A 35 8.68 -4.44 5.60
C GLN A 35 8.07 -3.15 5.04
N GLY A 36 7.58 -2.25 5.90
CA GLY A 36 7.00 -0.99 5.47
C GLY A 36 5.79 -0.54 6.27
N VAL A 37 5.08 0.43 5.72
CA VAL A 37 3.89 1.03 6.32
C VAL A 37 2.74 1.11 5.32
N ASN A 38 1.53 0.98 5.83
CA ASN A 38 0.32 1.13 5.04
C ASN A 38 -0.77 1.81 5.88
N GLY A 39 -1.67 2.52 5.25
CA GLY A 39 -2.84 3.06 5.93
C GLY A 39 -3.49 4.25 5.28
N THR A 40 -4.55 4.68 5.92
CA THR A 40 -5.27 5.91 5.58
C THR A 40 -5.57 6.67 6.86
N LEU A 41 -5.15 7.93 6.90
CA LEU A 41 -5.34 8.83 8.03
C LEU A 41 -6.11 10.06 7.60
N ALA A 42 -6.88 10.62 8.52
CA ALA A 42 -7.56 11.89 8.36
C ALA A 42 -7.32 12.79 9.57
N GLY A 43 -7.27 14.09 9.32
CA GLY A 43 -7.03 15.11 10.32
C GLY A 43 -6.67 16.45 9.67
N THR A 44 -6.15 17.37 10.45
CA THR A 44 -5.65 18.63 9.93
C THR A 44 -4.41 18.38 9.07
N LYS A 45 -4.20 19.21 8.05
CA LYS A 45 -3.00 19.14 7.19
C LYS A 45 -1.71 19.22 8.02
N GLU A 46 -1.70 20.06 9.04
CA GLU A 46 -0.57 20.22 9.96
C GLU A 46 -0.30 18.92 10.74
N GLY A 47 -1.32 18.33 11.35
CA GLY A 47 -1.19 17.07 12.11
C GLY A 47 -0.72 15.92 11.22
N LEU A 48 -1.24 15.81 10.00
CA LEU A 48 -0.83 14.81 9.03
C LEU A 48 0.61 15.02 8.56
N ASN A 49 1.04 16.27 8.32
CA ASN A 49 2.43 16.58 7.96
C ASN A 49 3.42 16.19 9.08
N LYS A 50 3.04 16.30 10.35
CA LYS A 50 3.89 15.81 11.45
C LYS A 50 4.12 14.30 11.39
N ILE A 51 3.13 13.52 10.92
CA ILE A 51 3.31 12.08 10.67
C ILE A 51 4.30 11.86 9.52
N VAL A 52 4.17 12.62 8.42
CA VAL A 52 5.10 12.54 7.29
C VAL A 52 6.53 12.84 7.75
N SER A 53 6.75 13.95 8.47
CA SER A 53 8.06 14.31 9.00
C SER A 53 8.61 13.24 9.95
N LEU A 54 7.78 12.67 10.83
CA LEU A 54 8.21 11.58 11.71
C LEU A 54 8.74 10.38 10.91
N LEU A 55 8.04 9.98 9.84
CA LEU A 55 8.43 8.87 8.97
C LEU A 55 9.73 9.17 8.22
N GLN A 56 9.84 10.35 7.63
CA GLN A 56 11.00 10.76 6.84
C GLN A 56 12.24 10.97 7.71
N ASP A 57 12.11 11.73 8.79
CA ASP A 57 13.25 12.20 9.59
C ASP A 57 13.74 11.16 10.60
N SER A 58 12.81 10.38 11.18
CA SER A 58 13.13 9.50 12.31
C SER A 58 13.17 8.02 11.95
N TYR A 59 12.55 7.63 10.82
CA TYR A 59 12.44 6.23 10.41
C TYR A 59 12.98 5.94 9.01
N GLY A 60 13.69 6.91 8.42
CA GLY A 60 14.46 6.72 7.19
C GLY A 60 13.64 6.63 5.91
N LEU A 61 12.32 6.92 5.96
CA LEU A 61 11.45 6.89 4.80
C LEU A 61 11.54 8.24 4.03
N LYS A 62 12.73 8.63 3.61
CA LYS A 62 13.02 9.95 3.03
C LYS A 62 12.15 10.30 1.81
N GLU A 63 11.84 9.30 0.98
CA GLU A 63 11.05 9.47 -0.23
C GLU A 63 9.54 9.25 -0.02
N PHE A 64 9.12 9.03 1.22
CA PHE A 64 7.72 8.79 1.55
C PHE A 64 6.82 9.95 1.08
N LYS A 65 5.90 9.66 0.17
CA LYS A 65 4.96 10.61 -0.43
C LYS A 65 3.53 10.07 -0.34
N PRO A 66 2.76 10.51 0.66
CA PRO A 66 1.37 10.09 0.74
C PRO A 66 0.52 10.73 -0.36
N THR A 67 -0.48 10.02 -0.84
CA THR A 67 -1.53 10.58 -1.69
C THR A 67 -2.48 11.41 -0.82
N TRP A 68 -2.76 12.63 -1.25
CA TRP A 68 -3.61 13.57 -0.53
C TRP A 68 -5.01 13.66 -1.16
N SER A 69 -6.02 13.67 -0.32
CA SER A 69 -7.40 13.96 -0.71
C SER A 69 -8.07 14.85 0.36
N GLN A 70 -9.15 15.51 -0.02
CA GLN A 70 -9.95 16.33 0.89
C GLN A 70 -11.31 15.68 1.10
N SER A 71 -11.84 15.80 2.32
CA SER A 71 -13.17 15.34 2.67
C SER A 71 -13.90 16.42 3.47
N LEU A 72 -15.17 16.61 3.18
CA LEU A 72 -16.03 17.57 3.90
C LEU A 72 -16.34 17.10 5.34
N LYS A 73 -16.26 15.81 5.58
CA LYS A 73 -16.48 15.21 6.91
C LYS A 73 -15.34 14.25 7.22
N ASN A 74 -15.02 14.09 8.50
CA ASN A 74 -14.03 13.09 8.89
C ASN A 74 -14.53 11.69 8.50
N PRO A 75 -13.83 10.97 7.60
CA PRO A 75 -14.26 9.67 7.10
C PRO A 75 -14.09 8.54 8.11
N PHE A 76 -13.36 8.77 9.19
CA PHE A 76 -13.04 7.73 10.18
C PHE A 76 -13.48 8.11 11.59
N LYS A 77 -13.98 7.12 12.33
CA LYS A 77 -14.47 7.32 13.70
C LYS A 77 -13.37 7.22 14.76
N ARG A 78 -12.27 6.53 14.50
CA ARG A 78 -11.22 6.19 15.48
C ARG A 78 -9.85 6.25 14.86
N PHE A 79 -8.85 6.55 15.68
CA PHE A 79 -7.45 6.39 15.34
C PHE A 79 -6.96 5.02 15.80
N LYS A 80 -6.33 4.25 14.90
CA LYS A 80 -5.79 2.92 15.19
C LYS A 80 -4.38 2.81 14.60
N VAL A 81 -3.44 2.34 15.42
CA VAL A 81 -2.14 1.87 14.95
C VAL A 81 -2.08 0.36 15.18
N LYS A 82 -1.78 -0.39 14.14
CA LYS A 82 -1.71 -1.85 14.16
C LYS A 82 -0.29 -2.29 13.81
N LEU A 83 0.29 -3.06 14.69
CA LEU A 83 1.54 -3.76 14.44
C LEU A 83 1.23 -5.06 13.70
N LYS A 84 1.98 -5.36 12.65
CA LYS A 84 1.91 -6.62 11.91
C LYS A 84 3.30 -7.14 11.61
N GLU A 85 3.46 -8.43 11.49
CA GLU A 85 4.73 -9.07 11.16
C GLU A 85 5.08 -8.94 9.67
N ARG A 86 4.07 -8.86 8.80
CA ARG A 86 4.24 -8.72 7.35
C ARG A 86 3.34 -7.62 6.79
N LEU A 87 3.86 -6.91 5.80
CA LEU A 87 3.10 -5.90 5.06
C LEU A 87 2.12 -6.55 4.08
N LEU A 88 2.59 -7.55 3.35
CA LEU A 88 1.78 -8.39 2.47
C LEU A 88 1.44 -9.69 3.20
N PRO A 89 0.16 -10.10 3.24
CA PRO A 89 -0.27 -11.34 3.91
C PRO A 89 -0.04 -12.57 3.02
N LEU A 90 1.08 -12.64 2.32
CA LEU A 90 1.47 -13.76 1.47
C LEU A 90 2.39 -14.70 2.25
N GLU A 91 2.19 -16.01 2.04
CA GLU A 91 3.10 -17.05 2.52
C GLU A 91 4.27 -17.20 1.53
N GLY A 92 5.43 -17.61 2.03
CA GLY A 92 6.63 -17.83 1.23
C GLY A 92 7.83 -17.03 1.72
N ASP A 93 8.98 -17.39 1.21
CA ASP A 93 10.26 -16.71 1.45
C ASP A 93 10.53 -15.74 0.30
N PHE A 94 9.94 -14.55 0.41
CA PHE A 94 10.17 -13.47 -0.55
C PHE A 94 10.43 -12.16 0.19
N ASP A 95 11.23 -11.31 -0.43
CA ASP A 95 11.60 -10.00 0.09
C ASP A 95 10.89 -8.89 -0.70
N PRO A 96 9.79 -8.33 -0.19
CA PRO A 96 9.02 -7.33 -0.93
C PRO A 96 9.79 -6.02 -1.17
N VAL A 97 10.87 -5.78 -0.44
CA VAL A 97 11.71 -4.59 -0.64
C VAL A 97 12.64 -4.77 -1.85
N ARG A 98 13.20 -5.97 -2.02
CA ARG A 98 14.15 -6.30 -3.09
C ARG A 98 13.49 -6.81 -4.36
N GLU A 99 12.40 -7.57 -4.20
CA GLU A 99 11.76 -8.32 -5.29
C GLU A 99 10.52 -7.61 -5.86
N ARG A 100 10.28 -6.37 -5.43
CA ARG A 100 9.18 -5.57 -5.99
C ARG A 100 9.44 -5.23 -7.45
N GLY A 101 8.37 -5.20 -8.25
CA GLY A 101 8.41 -4.69 -9.61
C GLY A 101 8.77 -3.20 -9.68
N GLU A 102 9.14 -2.75 -10.86
CA GLU A 102 9.41 -1.34 -11.11
C GLU A 102 8.11 -0.53 -11.09
N HIS A 103 8.15 0.61 -10.39
CA HIS A 103 7.04 1.56 -10.40
C HIS A 103 7.16 2.46 -11.63
N VAL A 104 6.11 2.48 -12.45
CA VAL A 104 6.07 3.29 -13.67
C VAL A 104 5.09 4.45 -13.54
N ASP A 105 5.38 5.57 -14.20
CA ASP A 105 4.46 6.70 -14.27
C ASP A 105 3.29 6.42 -15.23
N SER A 106 2.28 7.28 -15.24
CA SER A 106 1.07 7.10 -16.04
C SER A 106 1.33 7.11 -17.55
N LYS A 107 2.38 7.80 -18.01
CA LYS A 107 2.76 7.82 -19.44
C LYS A 107 3.35 6.48 -19.85
N SER A 108 4.37 6.02 -19.12
CA SER A 108 5.01 4.71 -19.32
C SER A 108 3.99 3.58 -19.17
N TRP A 109 3.06 3.69 -18.21
CA TRP A 109 1.96 2.75 -18.07
C TRP A 109 1.13 2.62 -19.34
N ASN A 110 0.71 3.76 -19.94
CA ASN A 110 -0.08 3.74 -21.18
C ASN A 110 0.67 3.13 -22.36
N GLU A 111 1.99 3.32 -22.43
CA GLU A 111 2.84 2.70 -23.45
C GLU A 111 2.94 1.18 -23.24
N ILE A 112 3.12 0.73 -22.00
CA ILE A 112 3.21 -0.69 -21.64
C ILE A 112 1.92 -1.43 -21.97
N ILE A 113 0.75 -0.91 -21.56
CA ILE A 113 -0.53 -1.58 -21.80
C ILE A 113 -0.98 -1.54 -23.27
N ALA A 114 -0.37 -0.67 -24.09
CA ALA A 114 -0.63 -0.63 -25.53
C ALA A 114 0.12 -1.73 -26.30
N ASP A 115 1.16 -2.31 -25.73
CA ASP A 115 1.88 -3.43 -26.33
C ASP A 115 1.02 -4.70 -26.27
N LYS A 116 0.83 -5.34 -27.44
CA LYS A 116 0.04 -6.58 -27.57
C LYS A 116 0.64 -7.79 -26.85
N ASN A 117 1.92 -7.72 -26.51
CA ASN A 117 2.61 -8.78 -25.76
C ASN A 117 2.52 -8.55 -24.23
N THR A 118 1.93 -7.44 -23.80
CA THR A 118 1.74 -7.14 -22.39
C THR A 118 0.46 -7.79 -21.88
N ILE A 119 0.56 -8.50 -20.77
CA ILE A 119 -0.58 -8.99 -20.02
C ILE A 119 -0.79 -8.07 -18.81
N VAL A 120 -1.97 -7.49 -18.70
CA VAL A 120 -2.37 -6.69 -17.54
C VAL A 120 -3.13 -7.60 -16.58
N LEU A 121 -2.65 -7.71 -15.36
CA LEU A 121 -3.28 -8.51 -14.31
C LEU A 121 -3.80 -7.59 -13.21
N ASP A 122 -5.11 -7.55 -13.00
CA ASP A 122 -5.73 -6.81 -11.92
C ASP A 122 -5.93 -7.74 -10.71
N VAL A 123 -5.09 -7.56 -9.71
CA VAL A 123 -5.04 -8.39 -8.49
C VAL A 123 -5.81 -7.78 -7.31
N ARG A 124 -6.56 -6.73 -7.53
CA ARG A 124 -7.43 -6.14 -6.50
C ARG A 124 -8.56 -7.10 -6.13
N ASN A 125 -9.17 -6.85 -4.98
CA ASN A 125 -10.32 -7.64 -4.55
C ASN A 125 -11.48 -7.53 -5.56
N LYS A 126 -12.29 -8.57 -5.67
CA LYS A 126 -13.43 -8.65 -6.60
C LYS A 126 -14.35 -7.43 -6.53
N TYR A 127 -14.70 -6.95 -5.33
CA TYR A 127 -15.58 -5.79 -5.16
C TYR A 127 -14.99 -4.48 -5.74
N GLU A 128 -13.66 -4.37 -5.84
CA GLU A 128 -12.97 -3.21 -6.43
C GLU A 128 -12.98 -3.30 -7.96
N THR A 129 -12.76 -4.48 -8.50
CA THR A 129 -12.75 -4.72 -9.94
C THR A 129 -14.16 -4.66 -10.57
N GLU A 130 -15.21 -4.95 -9.79
CA GLU A 130 -16.61 -4.76 -10.17
C GLU A 130 -16.99 -3.28 -10.39
N ILE A 131 -16.33 -2.36 -9.68
CA ILE A 131 -16.50 -0.90 -9.87
C ILE A 131 -15.83 -0.44 -11.17
N GLY A 132 -14.72 -1.07 -11.55
CA GLY A 132 -13.99 -0.78 -12.77
C GLY A 132 -12.62 -1.46 -12.78
N SER A 133 -12.17 -1.81 -13.97
CA SER A 133 -10.90 -2.47 -14.23
C SER A 133 -10.26 -1.93 -15.50
N PHE A 134 -8.98 -2.19 -15.73
CA PHE A 134 -8.33 -1.82 -16.99
C PHE A 134 -8.91 -2.64 -18.16
N LYS A 135 -9.06 -1.98 -19.31
CA LYS A 135 -9.50 -2.66 -20.51
C LYS A 135 -8.57 -3.83 -20.85
N SER A 136 -9.14 -5.01 -21.06
CA SER A 136 -8.42 -6.25 -21.36
C SER A 136 -7.56 -6.79 -20.22
N SER A 137 -7.69 -6.29 -18.99
CA SER A 137 -7.01 -6.91 -17.86
C SER A 137 -7.61 -8.28 -17.52
N ILE A 138 -6.75 -9.18 -17.06
CA ILE A 138 -7.17 -10.41 -16.41
C ILE A 138 -7.47 -10.06 -14.95
N VAL A 139 -8.68 -10.30 -14.50
CA VAL A 139 -9.11 -10.05 -13.12
C VAL A 139 -9.00 -11.33 -12.31
N SER A 140 -8.39 -11.26 -11.14
CA SER A 140 -8.13 -12.43 -10.30
C SER A 140 -9.39 -13.13 -9.75
N GLN A 141 -10.54 -12.46 -9.73
CA GLN A 141 -11.81 -12.98 -9.17
C GLN A 141 -11.71 -13.42 -7.69
N THR A 142 -10.64 -13.01 -6.98
CA THR A 142 -10.42 -13.37 -5.57
C THR A 142 -11.14 -12.38 -4.65
N ASP A 143 -11.73 -12.88 -3.58
CA ASP A 143 -12.37 -12.03 -2.56
C ASP A 143 -11.33 -11.33 -1.69
N HIS A 144 -10.17 -11.98 -1.52
CA HIS A 144 -9.05 -11.44 -0.75
C HIS A 144 -7.72 -11.65 -1.47
N PHE A 145 -6.82 -10.70 -1.35
CA PHE A 145 -5.48 -10.76 -1.96
C PHE A 145 -4.67 -12.01 -1.53
N ILE A 146 -4.93 -12.54 -0.34
CA ILE A 146 -4.27 -13.77 0.16
C ILE A 146 -4.59 -15.01 -0.71
N ASP A 147 -5.71 -15.01 -1.43
CA ASP A 147 -6.14 -16.11 -2.29
C ASP A 147 -5.50 -16.03 -3.69
N PHE A 148 -4.80 -14.91 -3.97
CA PHE A 148 -4.20 -14.66 -5.28
C PHE A 148 -3.10 -15.67 -5.68
N PRO A 149 -2.22 -16.20 -4.79
CA PRO A 149 -1.21 -17.17 -5.17
C PRO A 149 -1.78 -18.43 -5.82
N ASP A 150 -2.94 -18.92 -5.36
CA ASP A 150 -3.61 -20.08 -5.92
C ASP A 150 -4.13 -19.81 -7.34
N PHE A 151 -4.62 -18.58 -7.59
CA PHE A 151 -5.01 -18.12 -8.92
C PHE A 151 -3.79 -17.87 -9.80
N GLY A 152 -2.76 -17.22 -9.26
CA GLY A 152 -1.54 -16.83 -9.99
C GLY A 152 -0.66 -17.99 -10.41
N GLY A 153 -0.63 -19.07 -9.63
CA GLY A 153 0.20 -20.26 -9.93
C GLY A 153 -0.11 -20.93 -11.27
N SER A 154 -1.31 -20.71 -11.81
CA SER A 154 -1.71 -21.19 -13.14
C SER A 154 -1.38 -20.22 -14.30
N ILE A 155 -1.00 -18.98 -14.02
CA ILE A 155 -0.81 -17.91 -15.02
C ILE A 155 0.63 -17.42 -15.08
N LEU A 156 1.39 -17.52 -13.97
CA LEU A 156 2.68 -16.86 -13.80
C LEU A 156 3.86 -17.69 -14.32
N ILE A 157 4.13 -17.66 -15.60
CA ILE A 157 5.44 -18.08 -16.12
C ILE A 157 6.30 -16.87 -16.50
N ASN A 158 5.76 -15.67 -16.75
CA ASN A 158 6.52 -14.42 -17.01
C ASN A 158 5.58 -13.21 -17.01
N VAL A 159 5.10 -12.75 -15.87
CA VAL A 159 4.20 -11.61 -15.80
C VAL A 159 4.79 -10.49 -14.94
N LEU A 160 4.81 -9.28 -15.48
CA LEU A 160 5.08 -8.06 -14.72
C LEU A 160 3.88 -7.78 -13.81
N LEU A 161 4.04 -7.99 -12.51
CA LEU A 161 2.99 -7.76 -11.52
C LEU A 161 2.96 -6.27 -11.17
N LEU A 162 1.87 -5.58 -11.51
CA LEU A 162 1.60 -4.21 -11.09
C LEU A 162 0.60 -4.24 -9.93
N LEU A 163 1.06 -3.91 -8.75
CA LEU A 163 0.24 -3.67 -7.56
C LEU A 163 -0.04 -2.17 -7.44
N PHE A 164 -1.30 -1.79 -7.41
CA PHE A 164 -1.75 -0.45 -7.08
C PHE A 164 -2.20 -0.34 -5.63
#